data_74deaddcadf39d1304f4f9d61f1576fb
#
_entry.id   74deaddcadf39d1304f4f9d61f1576fb
#
_cell.length_a   1.000
_cell.length_b   1.000
_cell.length_c   1.000
_cell.angle_alpha   90.00
_cell.angle_beta   90.00
_cell.angle_gamma   90.00
#
_symmetry.space_group_name_H-M   'P 1'
#
loop_
_entity.id
_entity.type
_entity.pdbx_description
1 polymer ?
#
loop_
_entity_poly.entity_id
_entity_poly.type
_entity_poly.pdbx_seq_one_letter_code
_entity_poly.pdbx_strand_id
1 'polypeptide(L)'
;QALNTLVAADGHTPAIEGYAEKARPLTAEEKALIRDAAKRQNEAMVKQQLGVEHWVHNVDFLESLELLVGRPTVNIEGLVSGYIGPGGKTILPHKAVAKLDLRLVPGMTAQGSLAALKAHLAKKGFPDIEVNMTGGYDPTGTDSKSALIRAQTAVYKRAGHDPILWPRLAGSWPGYIFTGEPLSLPAGHFGLGHGNGAHAPNEYYVIESTNPKVEGMMGAVRSQVDYLYELASVS
;
A
#
# COMPACT_ATOMS: atom_id res chain seq x y z
N GLN A 1 -8.67 -22.22 13.16
CA GLN A 1 -8.83 -23.07 11.96
C GLN A 1 -9.24 -22.20 10.77
N ALA A 2 -10.31 -21.39 10.84
CA ALA A 2 -10.75 -20.54 9.73
C ALA A 2 -9.62 -19.67 9.17
N LEU A 3 -8.87 -18.97 10.02
CA LEU A 3 -7.75 -18.11 9.57
C LEU A 3 -6.69 -18.87 8.77
N ASN A 4 -6.43 -20.13 9.12
CA ASN A 4 -5.46 -20.95 8.37
C ASN A 4 -5.91 -21.28 6.94
N THR A 5 -7.17 -21.05 6.59
CA THR A 5 -7.67 -21.27 5.23
C THR A 5 -7.49 -20.04 4.33
N LEU A 6 -7.15 -18.88 4.91
CA LEU A 6 -7.08 -17.60 4.19
C LEU A 6 -5.74 -17.41 3.46
N VAL A 7 -4.70 -18.09 3.93
CA VAL A 7 -3.36 -18.08 3.35
C VAL A 7 -2.90 -19.50 3.06
N ALA A 8 -2.04 -19.67 2.08
CA ALA A 8 -1.45 -20.95 1.71
C ALA A 8 -0.44 -21.43 2.78
N ALA A 9 0.09 -22.65 2.61
CA ALA A 9 1.05 -23.25 3.55
C ALA A 9 2.36 -22.44 3.69
N ASP A 10 2.67 -21.56 2.73
CA ASP A 10 3.82 -20.65 2.79
C ASP A 10 3.60 -19.47 3.76
N GLY A 11 2.38 -19.30 4.29
CA GLY A 11 2.02 -18.23 5.22
C GLY A 11 1.85 -16.84 4.59
N HIS A 12 1.99 -16.72 3.27
CA HIS A 12 2.01 -15.42 2.56
C HIS A 12 1.04 -15.32 1.39
N THR A 13 0.93 -16.39 0.59
CA THR A 13 0.08 -16.38 -0.59
C THR A 13 -1.40 -16.41 -0.19
N PRO A 14 -2.22 -15.44 -0.65
CA PRO A 14 -3.67 -15.48 -0.42
C PRO A 14 -4.29 -16.77 -0.96
N ALA A 15 -5.07 -17.46 -0.13
CA ALA A 15 -5.76 -18.70 -0.48
C ALA A 15 -7.28 -18.54 -0.51
N ILE A 16 -7.79 -17.33 -0.39
CA ILE A 16 -9.22 -17.01 -0.51
C ILE A 16 -9.63 -17.17 -1.98
N GLU A 17 -10.51 -18.14 -2.25
CA GLU A 17 -11.02 -18.40 -3.59
C GLU A 17 -11.79 -17.19 -4.12
N GLY A 18 -11.54 -16.79 -5.39
CA GLY A 18 -12.17 -15.64 -6.03
C GLY A 18 -11.59 -14.27 -5.62
N TYR A 19 -10.60 -14.24 -4.72
CA TYR A 19 -10.00 -12.99 -4.25
C TYR A 19 -8.92 -12.47 -5.21
N ALA A 20 -7.88 -13.25 -5.45
CA ALA A 20 -6.71 -12.82 -6.23
C ALA A 20 -6.90 -12.95 -7.74
N GLU A 21 -7.88 -13.72 -8.22
CA GLU A 21 -8.10 -14.02 -9.63
C GLU A 21 -8.52 -12.79 -10.45
N LYS A 22 -9.05 -11.76 -9.80
CA LYS A 22 -9.41 -10.49 -10.43
C LYS A 22 -8.26 -9.49 -10.50
N ALA A 23 -7.14 -9.78 -9.87
CA ALA A 23 -5.97 -8.91 -9.88
C ALA A 23 -5.44 -8.70 -11.29
N ARG A 24 -5.33 -7.44 -11.73
CA ARG A 24 -4.72 -7.10 -13.02
C ARG A 24 -3.20 -7.27 -12.92
N PRO A 25 -2.59 -8.06 -13.80
CA PRO A 25 -1.13 -8.18 -13.85
C PRO A 25 -0.44 -6.83 -14.11
N LEU A 26 0.82 -6.72 -13.69
CA LEU A 26 1.67 -5.58 -14.04
C LEU A 26 1.88 -5.50 -15.55
N THR A 27 1.71 -4.32 -16.13
CA THR A 27 2.01 -4.06 -17.54
C THR A 27 3.52 -4.00 -17.76
N ALA A 28 3.94 -4.05 -19.03
CA ALA A 28 5.36 -3.90 -19.39
C ALA A 28 5.93 -2.55 -18.95
N GLU A 29 5.12 -1.47 -19.03
CA GLU A 29 5.49 -0.13 -18.57
C GLU A 29 5.64 -0.07 -17.05
N GLU A 30 4.68 -0.61 -16.29
CA GLU A 30 4.77 -0.70 -14.82
C GLU A 30 6.02 -1.48 -14.37
N LYS A 31 6.32 -2.60 -15.04
CA LYS A 31 7.56 -3.36 -14.78
C LYS A 31 8.83 -2.57 -15.14
N ALA A 32 8.80 -1.72 -16.17
CA ALA A 32 9.93 -0.87 -16.49
C ALA A 32 10.19 0.17 -15.40
N LEU A 33 9.15 0.79 -14.85
CA LEU A 33 9.25 1.71 -13.70
C LEU A 33 9.82 1.01 -12.46
N ILE A 34 9.38 -0.20 -12.16
CA ILE A 34 9.89 -0.98 -11.02
C ILE A 34 11.37 -1.31 -11.21
N ARG A 35 11.79 -1.70 -12.42
CA ARG A 35 13.21 -1.95 -12.73
C ARG A 35 14.07 -0.70 -12.57
N ASP A 36 13.57 0.48 -12.96
CA ASP A 36 14.27 1.74 -12.72
C ASP A 36 14.39 2.02 -11.22
N ALA A 37 13.30 1.87 -10.49
CA ALA A 37 13.28 2.03 -9.04
C ALA A 37 14.27 1.09 -8.34
N ALA A 38 14.31 -0.18 -8.73
CA ALA A 38 15.25 -1.16 -8.17
C ALA A 38 16.71 -0.78 -8.37
N LYS A 39 17.07 -0.27 -9.56
CA LYS A 39 18.44 0.18 -9.86
C LYS A 39 18.89 1.40 -9.05
N ARG A 40 17.93 2.24 -8.66
CA ARG A 40 18.18 3.51 -7.96
C ARG A 40 18.11 3.40 -6.44
N GLN A 41 17.69 2.25 -5.92
CA GLN A 41 17.62 1.97 -4.48
C GLN A 41 18.76 1.05 -4.05
N ASN A 42 19.18 1.20 -2.80
CA ASN A 42 20.17 0.33 -2.17
C ASN A 42 19.43 -0.76 -1.36
N GLU A 43 19.43 -1.99 -1.86
CA GLU A 43 18.76 -3.12 -1.21
C GLU A 43 19.17 -3.32 0.25
N ALA A 44 20.47 -3.23 0.55
CA ALA A 44 20.98 -3.43 1.91
C ALA A 44 20.42 -2.37 2.88
N MET A 45 20.33 -1.10 2.42
CA MET A 45 19.73 -0.04 3.23
C MET A 45 18.23 -0.26 3.43
N VAL A 46 17.50 -0.72 2.41
CA VAL A 46 16.06 -1.03 2.52
C VAL A 46 15.84 -2.16 3.51
N LYS A 47 16.61 -3.24 3.43
CA LYS A 47 16.55 -4.35 4.39
C LYS A 47 16.85 -3.88 5.82
N GLN A 48 17.87 -3.05 6.00
CA GLN A 48 18.23 -2.49 7.31
C GLN A 48 17.10 -1.63 7.88
N GLN A 49 16.48 -0.77 7.07
CA GLN A 49 15.36 0.08 7.50
C GLN A 49 14.13 -0.73 7.90
N LEU A 50 13.86 -1.81 7.20
CA LEU A 50 12.73 -2.71 7.48
C LEU A 50 13.04 -3.73 8.60
N GLY A 51 14.30 -3.87 9.00
CA GLY A 51 14.73 -4.87 9.99
C GLY A 51 14.59 -6.31 9.50
N VAL A 52 14.78 -6.55 8.19
CA VAL A 52 14.62 -7.87 7.57
C VAL A 52 15.95 -8.35 6.95
N GLU A 53 16.16 -9.66 6.97
CA GLU A 53 17.33 -10.30 6.34
C GLU A 53 16.98 -10.83 4.95
N HIS A 54 15.75 -11.29 4.76
CA HIS A 54 15.27 -11.94 3.54
C HIS A 54 13.96 -11.33 3.06
N TRP A 55 13.74 -11.33 1.76
CA TRP A 55 12.45 -11.02 1.17
C TRP A 55 11.50 -12.22 1.28
N VAL A 56 10.20 -11.96 1.24
CA VAL A 56 9.18 -13.01 1.17
C VAL A 56 9.52 -13.97 0.02
N HIS A 57 9.39 -15.27 0.24
CA HIS A 57 9.76 -16.35 -0.68
C HIS A 57 11.25 -16.43 -1.07
N ASN A 58 12.13 -15.70 -0.39
CA ASN A 58 13.58 -15.63 -0.70
C ASN A 58 13.87 -15.20 -2.15
N VAL A 59 13.00 -14.39 -2.73
CA VAL A 59 13.19 -13.83 -4.08
C VAL A 59 14.28 -12.76 -4.11
N ASP A 60 14.71 -12.36 -5.30
CA ASP A 60 15.61 -11.22 -5.44
C ASP A 60 14.90 -9.87 -5.20
N PHE A 61 15.69 -8.79 -5.13
CA PHE A 61 15.15 -7.46 -4.80
C PHE A 61 14.14 -6.96 -5.84
N LEU A 62 14.41 -7.17 -7.13
CA LEU A 62 13.49 -6.74 -8.18
C LEU A 62 12.16 -7.48 -8.09
N GLU A 63 12.21 -8.80 -7.91
CA GLU A 63 11.00 -9.62 -7.77
C GLU A 63 10.23 -9.24 -6.50
N SER A 64 10.92 -8.92 -5.38
CA SER A 64 10.26 -8.46 -4.16
C SER A 64 9.47 -7.16 -4.37
N LEU A 65 9.99 -6.23 -5.17
CA LEU A 65 9.29 -5.00 -5.55
C LEU A 65 8.11 -5.26 -6.49
N GLU A 66 8.24 -6.18 -7.44
CA GLU A 66 7.13 -6.60 -8.30
C GLU A 66 6.00 -7.27 -7.48
N LEU A 67 6.35 -8.07 -6.47
CA LEU A 67 5.38 -8.66 -5.53
C LEU A 67 4.67 -7.58 -4.72
N LEU A 68 5.45 -6.65 -4.14
CA LEU A 68 4.93 -5.57 -3.28
C LEU A 68 3.85 -4.73 -3.97
N VAL A 69 4.05 -4.39 -5.24
CA VAL A 69 3.13 -3.51 -5.96
C VAL A 69 2.13 -4.24 -6.85
N GLY A 70 2.38 -5.51 -7.16
CA GLY A 70 1.62 -6.28 -8.14
C GLY A 70 0.66 -7.32 -7.58
N ARG A 71 0.81 -7.70 -6.31
CA ARG A 71 0.00 -8.76 -5.70
C ARG A 71 -0.87 -8.28 -4.55
N PRO A 72 -2.11 -8.78 -4.43
CA PRO A 72 -2.92 -8.57 -3.26
C PRO A 72 -2.36 -9.36 -2.07
N THR A 73 -2.65 -8.91 -0.85
CA THR A 73 -2.26 -9.61 0.38
C THR A 73 -3.44 -9.78 1.32
N VAL A 74 -3.33 -10.77 2.21
CA VAL A 74 -4.23 -11.01 3.34
C VAL A 74 -3.41 -10.92 4.61
N ASN A 75 -3.62 -9.88 5.40
CA ASN A 75 -2.88 -9.63 6.62
C ASN A 75 -3.78 -9.87 7.83
N ILE A 76 -3.30 -10.66 8.79
CA ILE A 76 -3.98 -10.85 10.08
C ILE A 76 -3.38 -9.85 11.05
N GLU A 77 -4.11 -8.78 11.33
CA GLU A 77 -3.62 -7.65 12.14
C GLU A 77 -3.89 -7.82 13.64
N GLY A 78 -4.80 -8.70 14.00
CA GLY A 78 -5.10 -8.95 15.38
C GLY A 78 -5.99 -10.17 15.58
N LEU A 79 -5.79 -10.84 16.73
CA LEU A 79 -6.60 -11.95 17.18
C LEU A 79 -6.79 -11.84 18.68
N VAL A 80 -8.04 -11.76 19.11
CA VAL A 80 -8.40 -11.71 20.54
C VAL A 80 -9.43 -12.78 20.84
N SER A 81 -9.17 -13.59 21.87
CA SER A 81 -10.08 -14.60 22.36
C SER A 81 -9.78 -14.95 23.80
N GLY A 82 -10.81 -15.28 24.58
CA GLY A 82 -10.67 -15.79 25.94
C GLY A 82 -10.19 -14.75 26.96
N TYR A 83 -9.62 -15.27 28.03
CA TYR A 83 -9.07 -14.45 29.11
C TYR A 83 -7.63 -14.04 28.80
N ILE A 84 -7.36 -12.75 28.81
CA ILE A 84 -6.06 -12.15 28.50
C ILE A 84 -5.40 -11.44 29.71
N GLY A 85 -6.00 -11.57 30.90
CA GLY A 85 -5.43 -11.04 32.16
C GLY A 85 -4.34 -11.96 32.75
N PRO A 86 -3.72 -11.56 33.85
CA PRO A 86 -2.70 -12.38 34.53
C PRO A 86 -3.30 -13.64 35.13
N GLY A 87 -2.49 -14.72 35.17
CA GLY A 87 -2.90 -16.02 35.70
C GLY A 87 -3.72 -16.86 34.70
N GLY A 88 -4.21 -18.02 35.16
CA GLY A 88 -5.03 -18.93 34.36
C GLY A 88 -6.53 -18.69 34.51
N LYS A 89 -7.31 -19.11 33.53
CA LYS A 89 -8.78 -19.11 33.57
C LYS A 89 -9.34 -20.40 32.97
N THR A 90 -10.03 -21.19 33.78
CA THR A 90 -10.57 -22.48 33.38
C THR A 90 -12.00 -22.31 32.81
N ILE A 91 -12.09 -21.67 31.64
CA ILE A 91 -13.36 -21.48 30.92
C ILE A 91 -13.08 -21.41 29.39
N LEU A 92 -13.97 -22.00 28.62
CA LEU A 92 -13.93 -21.88 27.17
C LEU A 92 -14.36 -20.49 26.74
N PRO A 93 -13.60 -19.85 25.79
CA PRO A 93 -13.99 -18.58 25.25
C PRO A 93 -15.36 -18.65 24.55
N HIS A 94 -16.22 -17.69 24.84
CA HIS A 94 -17.51 -17.56 24.13
C HIS A 94 -17.41 -16.80 22.82
N LYS A 95 -16.29 -16.09 22.61
CA LYS A 95 -16.05 -15.24 21.42
C LYS A 95 -14.58 -15.19 21.06
N ALA A 96 -14.33 -15.17 19.77
CA ALA A 96 -13.05 -14.82 19.19
C ALA A 96 -13.26 -13.73 18.12
N VAL A 97 -12.36 -12.78 18.03
CA VAL A 97 -12.38 -11.70 17.03
C VAL A 97 -11.03 -11.65 16.33
N ALA A 98 -11.04 -11.73 15.01
CA ALA A 98 -9.87 -11.46 14.18
C ALA A 98 -10.08 -10.16 13.41
N LYS A 99 -9.00 -9.37 13.26
CA LYS A 99 -8.95 -8.22 12.39
C LYS A 99 -8.08 -8.58 11.17
N LEU A 100 -8.63 -8.32 10.01
CA LEU A 100 -7.98 -8.61 8.73
C LEU A 100 -7.86 -7.32 7.92
N ASP A 101 -6.73 -7.15 7.24
CA ASP A 101 -6.53 -6.15 6.19
C ASP A 101 -6.30 -6.87 4.87
N LEU A 102 -7.17 -6.61 3.90
CA LEU A 102 -7.09 -7.14 2.55
C LEU A 102 -6.54 -6.06 1.63
N ARG A 103 -5.27 -6.16 1.24
CA ARG A 103 -4.66 -5.22 0.29
C ARG A 103 -5.05 -5.58 -1.13
N LEU A 104 -5.60 -4.60 -1.84
CA LEU A 104 -6.15 -4.77 -3.17
C LEU A 104 -5.20 -4.19 -4.23
N VAL A 105 -5.24 -4.76 -5.42
CA VAL A 105 -4.54 -4.24 -6.60
C VAL A 105 -5.55 -3.96 -7.72
N PRO A 106 -5.21 -3.18 -8.76
CA PRO A 106 -6.13 -2.90 -9.87
C PRO A 106 -6.80 -4.15 -10.44
N GLY A 107 -8.09 -4.02 -10.79
CA GLY A 107 -8.96 -5.11 -11.23
C GLY A 107 -9.79 -5.75 -10.11
N MET A 108 -9.41 -5.51 -8.86
CA MET A 108 -10.16 -5.94 -7.67
C MET A 108 -11.07 -4.83 -7.15
N THR A 109 -12.07 -5.21 -6.35
CA THR A 109 -12.95 -4.27 -5.64
C THR A 109 -13.09 -4.66 -4.17
N ALA A 110 -13.32 -3.70 -3.30
CA ALA A 110 -13.54 -3.94 -1.86
C ALA A 110 -14.77 -4.85 -1.64
N GLN A 111 -15.87 -4.59 -2.33
CA GLN A 111 -17.08 -5.40 -2.21
C GLN A 111 -16.89 -6.81 -2.78
N GLY A 112 -16.19 -6.96 -3.91
CA GLY A 112 -15.85 -8.27 -4.47
C GLY A 112 -14.98 -9.10 -3.54
N SER A 113 -14.01 -8.46 -2.89
CA SER A 113 -13.12 -9.10 -1.91
C SER A 113 -13.86 -9.55 -0.66
N LEU A 114 -14.79 -8.73 -0.15
CA LEU A 114 -15.67 -9.11 0.96
C LEU A 114 -16.55 -10.31 0.60
N ALA A 115 -17.14 -10.29 -0.60
CA ALA A 115 -17.97 -11.40 -1.08
C ALA A 115 -17.15 -12.70 -1.22
N ALA A 116 -15.94 -12.61 -1.77
CA ALA A 116 -15.03 -13.76 -1.89
C ALA A 116 -14.65 -14.33 -0.51
N LEU A 117 -14.33 -13.49 0.47
CA LEU A 117 -14.02 -13.91 1.83
C LEU A 117 -15.19 -14.66 2.47
N LYS A 118 -16.42 -14.12 2.40
CA LYS A 118 -17.63 -14.75 2.94
C LYS A 118 -17.90 -16.10 2.27
N ALA A 119 -17.84 -16.15 0.95
CA ALA A 119 -18.05 -17.39 0.20
C ALA A 119 -16.98 -18.45 0.54
N HIS A 120 -15.71 -18.04 0.63
CA HIS A 120 -14.61 -18.92 1.01
C HIS A 120 -14.83 -19.53 2.41
N LEU A 121 -15.13 -18.70 3.41
CA LEU A 121 -15.39 -19.18 4.78
C LEU A 121 -16.54 -20.18 4.82
N ALA A 122 -17.64 -19.88 4.15
CA ALA A 122 -18.78 -20.79 4.08
C ALA A 122 -18.40 -22.14 3.42
N LYS A 123 -17.66 -22.10 2.30
CA LYS A 123 -17.17 -23.30 1.59
C LYS A 123 -16.21 -24.14 2.44
N LYS A 124 -15.40 -23.48 3.29
CA LYS A 124 -14.45 -24.15 4.19
C LYS A 124 -15.10 -24.68 5.47
N GLY A 125 -16.41 -24.58 5.62
CA GLY A 125 -17.16 -25.11 6.77
C GLY A 125 -17.29 -24.13 7.94
N PHE A 126 -17.13 -22.83 7.69
CA PHE A 126 -17.25 -21.75 8.68
C PHE A 126 -18.36 -20.73 8.33
N PRO A 127 -19.61 -21.18 8.00
CA PRO A 127 -20.68 -20.28 7.60
C PRO A 127 -21.15 -19.34 8.72
N ASP A 128 -20.93 -19.73 9.98
CA ASP A 128 -21.40 -18.99 11.16
C ASP A 128 -20.47 -17.86 11.58
N ILE A 129 -19.32 -17.69 10.91
CA ILE A 129 -18.44 -16.56 11.19
C ILE A 129 -19.06 -15.28 10.65
N GLU A 130 -19.36 -14.35 11.56
CA GLU A 130 -19.79 -13.01 11.22
C GLU A 130 -18.62 -12.23 10.61
N VAL A 131 -18.80 -11.71 9.39
CA VAL A 131 -17.81 -10.91 8.69
C VAL A 131 -18.34 -9.49 8.49
N ASN A 132 -17.74 -8.54 9.18
CA ASN A 132 -18.09 -7.12 9.14
C ASN A 132 -16.97 -6.31 8.48
N MET A 133 -17.28 -5.59 7.42
CA MET A 133 -16.35 -4.63 6.81
C MET A 133 -16.47 -3.30 7.54
N THR A 134 -15.39 -2.89 8.23
CA THR A 134 -15.34 -1.64 9.00
C THR A 134 -14.90 -0.45 8.13
N GLY A 135 -14.33 -0.71 6.95
CA GLY A 135 -13.92 0.27 5.96
C GLY A 135 -13.39 -0.46 4.74
N GLY A 136 -13.30 0.25 3.63
CA GLY A 136 -12.72 -0.30 2.40
C GLY A 136 -13.10 0.54 1.19
N TYR A 137 -12.19 0.58 0.22
CA TYR A 137 -12.36 1.26 -1.04
C TYR A 137 -11.53 0.58 -2.12
N ASP A 138 -11.89 0.84 -3.36
CA ASP A 138 -11.26 0.24 -4.51
C ASP A 138 -9.87 0.83 -4.76
N PRO A 139 -8.95 0.07 -5.39
CA PRO A 139 -7.65 0.59 -5.82
C PRO A 139 -7.82 1.80 -6.73
N THR A 140 -6.92 2.76 -6.56
CA THR A 140 -6.86 3.97 -7.38
C THR A 140 -5.51 4.07 -8.07
N GLY A 141 -5.45 4.78 -9.17
CA GLY A 141 -4.20 5.01 -9.91
C GLY A 141 -4.34 6.15 -10.90
N THR A 142 -3.22 6.78 -11.20
CA THR A 142 -3.12 7.86 -12.18
C THR A 142 -2.07 7.50 -13.22
N ASP A 143 -2.38 7.74 -14.49
CA ASP A 143 -1.44 7.51 -15.59
C ASP A 143 -0.18 8.36 -15.38
N SER A 144 1.00 7.73 -15.46
CA SER A 144 2.30 8.40 -15.35
C SER A 144 2.51 9.49 -16.40
N LYS A 145 1.76 9.47 -17.51
CA LYS A 145 1.80 10.46 -18.59
C LYS A 145 0.79 11.59 -18.43
N SER A 146 -0.04 11.56 -17.39
CA SER A 146 -1.02 12.62 -17.13
C SER A 146 -0.34 13.99 -16.93
N ALA A 147 -1.06 15.08 -17.22
CA ALA A 147 -0.57 16.44 -16.98
C ALA A 147 -0.13 16.63 -15.51
N LEU A 148 -0.89 16.05 -14.58
CA LEU A 148 -0.59 16.08 -13.15
C LEU A 148 0.80 15.50 -12.85
N ILE A 149 1.11 14.29 -13.31
CA ILE A 149 2.40 13.62 -13.04
C ILE A 149 3.54 14.33 -13.79
N ARG A 150 3.30 14.84 -15.01
CA ARG A 150 4.31 15.65 -15.72
C ARG A 150 4.67 16.93 -14.95
N ALA A 151 3.66 17.66 -14.44
CA ALA A 151 3.88 18.87 -13.64
C ALA A 151 4.64 18.56 -12.35
N GLN A 152 4.25 17.55 -11.61
CA GLN A 152 4.95 17.08 -10.39
C GLN A 152 6.43 16.78 -10.70
N THR A 153 6.68 15.98 -11.73
CA THR A 153 8.03 15.59 -12.14
C THR A 153 8.88 16.81 -12.54
N ALA A 154 8.29 17.79 -13.25
CA ALA A 154 8.98 19.01 -13.65
C ALA A 154 9.41 19.86 -12.44
N VAL A 155 8.55 19.98 -11.43
CA VAL A 155 8.89 20.71 -10.19
C VAL A 155 10.02 20.01 -9.44
N TYR A 156 9.98 18.68 -9.27
CA TYR A 156 11.07 17.94 -8.65
C TYR A 156 12.41 18.16 -9.38
N LYS A 157 12.41 18.04 -10.70
CA LYS A 157 13.61 18.23 -11.52
C LYS A 157 14.17 19.67 -11.43
N ARG A 158 13.28 20.67 -11.40
CA ARG A 158 13.68 22.08 -11.24
C ARG A 158 14.30 22.33 -9.87
N ALA A 159 13.84 21.65 -8.84
CA ALA A 159 14.43 21.68 -7.50
C ALA A 159 15.72 20.85 -7.38
N GLY A 160 16.22 20.27 -8.46
CA GLY A 160 17.47 19.47 -8.46
C GLY A 160 17.29 18.02 -8.04
N HIS A 161 16.04 17.55 -7.96
CA HIS A 161 15.73 16.16 -7.61
C HIS A 161 15.36 15.36 -8.86
N ASP A 162 15.75 14.09 -8.87
CA ASP A 162 15.33 13.13 -9.88
C ASP A 162 14.38 12.10 -9.25
N PRO A 163 13.05 12.30 -9.37
CA PRO A 163 12.08 11.47 -8.66
C PRO A 163 12.05 10.05 -9.24
N ILE A 164 11.84 9.06 -8.36
CA ILE A 164 11.50 7.70 -8.75
C ILE A 164 9.99 7.62 -8.95
N LEU A 165 9.57 7.24 -10.14
CA LEU A 165 8.16 6.99 -10.42
C LEU A 165 7.79 5.56 -10.05
N TRP A 166 6.84 5.42 -9.14
CA TRP A 166 6.26 4.13 -8.79
C TRP A 166 4.92 3.95 -9.51
N PRO A 167 4.69 2.79 -10.16
CA PRO A 167 3.42 2.54 -10.84
C PRO A 167 2.25 2.41 -9.85
N ARG A 168 2.55 1.94 -8.62
CA ARG A 168 1.59 1.72 -7.54
C ARG A 168 2.33 1.84 -6.21
N LEU A 169 1.63 2.30 -5.19
CA LEU A 169 2.11 2.27 -3.80
C LEU A 169 1.36 1.18 -3.03
N ALA A 170 2.06 0.48 -2.15
CA ALA A 170 1.44 -0.47 -1.23
C ALA A 170 0.62 0.23 -0.12
N GLY A 171 0.80 1.53 0.05
CA GLY A 171 0.02 2.37 0.96
C GLY A 171 -1.41 2.59 0.47
N SER A 172 -2.28 3.00 1.36
CA SER A 172 -3.70 3.18 1.15
C SER A 172 -4.09 4.64 1.43
N TRP A 173 -4.89 5.22 0.56
CA TRP A 173 -5.47 6.56 0.72
C TRP A 173 -6.80 6.67 -0.03
N PRO A 174 -7.72 7.56 0.35
CA PRO A 174 -9.04 7.65 -0.26
C PRO A 174 -9.04 8.33 -1.64
N GLY A 175 -8.04 8.08 -2.47
CA GLY A 175 -7.89 8.66 -3.81
C GLY A 175 -9.00 8.29 -4.79
N TYR A 176 -9.72 7.20 -4.53
CA TYR A 176 -10.88 6.79 -5.31
C TYR A 176 -11.96 7.88 -5.39
N ILE A 177 -12.06 8.77 -4.39
CA ILE A 177 -12.99 9.92 -4.40
C ILE A 177 -12.73 10.83 -5.60
N PHE A 178 -11.48 10.98 -6.00
CA PHE A 178 -11.10 11.81 -7.15
C PHE A 178 -11.07 11.01 -8.45
N THR A 179 -10.52 9.79 -8.41
CA THR A 179 -10.28 8.98 -9.61
C THR A 179 -11.48 8.15 -10.05
N GLY A 180 -12.45 7.95 -9.14
CA GLY A 180 -13.72 7.27 -9.45
C GLY A 180 -14.78 8.21 -10.03
N GLU A 181 -15.87 7.59 -10.50
CA GLU A 181 -17.06 8.33 -10.93
C GLU A 181 -17.70 9.11 -9.76
N PRO A 182 -18.26 10.31 -9.97
CA PRO A 182 -18.42 10.97 -11.29
C PRO A 182 -17.22 11.86 -11.68
N LEU A 183 -16.19 12.00 -10.84
CA LEU A 183 -15.11 12.96 -11.07
C LEU A 183 -14.11 12.48 -12.13
N SER A 184 -13.68 11.22 -12.05
CA SER A 184 -12.72 10.60 -12.97
C SER A 184 -11.46 11.46 -13.23
N LEU A 185 -10.98 12.15 -12.19
CA LEU A 185 -9.84 13.06 -12.26
C LEU A 185 -8.53 12.35 -11.92
N PRO A 186 -7.41 12.71 -12.54
CA PRO A 186 -6.11 12.27 -12.08
C PRO A 186 -5.84 12.80 -10.66
N ALA A 187 -5.29 11.96 -9.80
CA ALA A 187 -4.95 12.33 -8.44
C ALA A 187 -3.61 11.70 -8.02
N GLY A 188 -2.86 12.37 -7.17
CA GLY A 188 -1.56 11.88 -6.71
C GLY A 188 -1.02 12.72 -5.56
N HIS A 189 -0.11 12.13 -4.79
CA HIS A 189 0.61 12.84 -3.73
C HIS A 189 1.73 13.68 -4.33
N PHE A 190 1.98 14.84 -3.72
CA PHE A 190 3.06 15.73 -4.13
C PHE A 190 3.57 16.56 -2.95
N GLY A 191 4.85 16.89 -2.98
CA GLY A 191 5.51 17.81 -2.05
C GLY A 191 6.98 17.48 -1.86
N LEU A 192 7.81 18.50 -1.65
CA LEU A 192 9.25 18.35 -1.40
C LEU A 192 9.61 18.20 0.08
N GLY A 193 8.61 18.08 0.97
CA GLY A 193 8.86 17.90 2.39
C GLY A 193 9.52 16.56 2.73
N HIS A 194 10.21 16.52 3.85
CA HIS A 194 10.87 15.33 4.37
C HIS A 194 10.32 14.96 5.75
N GLY A 195 10.13 13.68 5.94
CA GLY A 195 9.72 13.06 7.20
C GLY A 195 9.92 11.56 7.15
N ASN A 196 9.78 10.90 8.27
CA ASN A 196 9.87 9.44 8.35
C ASN A 196 9.11 8.92 9.57
N GLY A 197 8.95 7.60 9.63
CA GLY A 197 8.33 6.92 10.76
C GLY A 197 6.81 7.04 10.79
N ALA A 198 6.14 7.19 9.63
CA ALA A 198 4.68 7.28 9.55
C ALA A 198 3.99 6.20 10.40
N HIS A 199 3.03 6.62 11.24
CA HIS A 199 2.30 5.81 12.21
C HIS A 199 3.12 5.28 13.40
N ALA A 200 4.43 5.58 13.47
CA ALA A 200 5.27 5.20 14.61
C ALA A 200 5.25 6.28 15.71
N PRO A 201 5.49 5.92 16.98
CA PRO A 201 5.52 6.91 18.08
C PRO A 201 6.57 8.02 17.93
N ASN A 202 7.58 7.80 17.11
CA ASN A 202 8.66 8.73 16.79
C ASN A 202 8.57 9.29 15.37
N GLU A 203 7.39 9.31 14.79
CA GLU A 203 7.15 9.98 13.50
C GLU A 203 7.60 11.43 13.55
N TYR A 204 8.28 11.89 12.51
CA TYR A 204 8.76 13.25 12.43
C TYR A 204 8.60 13.86 11.04
N TYR A 205 8.55 15.19 11.02
CA TYR A 205 8.62 16.02 9.82
C TYR A 205 9.72 17.08 9.99
N VAL A 206 10.49 17.32 8.93
CA VAL A 206 11.58 18.30 8.96
C VAL A 206 11.04 19.70 8.77
N ILE A 207 11.11 20.53 9.81
CA ILE A 207 10.71 21.93 9.75
C ILE A 207 11.80 22.77 9.08
N GLU A 208 13.05 22.63 9.54
CA GLU A 208 14.23 23.28 8.99
C GLU A 208 15.34 22.24 8.80
N SER A 209 16.14 22.41 7.76
CA SER A 209 17.26 21.51 7.46
C SER A 209 18.53 22.30 7.19
N THR A 210 19.64 21.83 7.74
CA THR A 210 20.98 22.29 7.38
C THR A 210 21.57 21.53 6.20
N ASN A 211 20.94 20.42 5.78
CA ASN A 211 21.32 19.66 4.60
C ASN A 211 20.65 20.26 3.35
N PRO A 212 21.41 20.78 2.39
CA PRO A 212 20.84 21.41 1.18
C PRO A 212 20.09 20.45 0.25
N LYS A 213 20.19 19.14 0.49
CA LYS A 213 19.44 18.11 -0.25
C LYS A 213 18.11 17.74 0.41
N VAL A 214 17.80 18.33 1.56
CA VAL A 214 16.61 18.03 2.34
C VAL A 214 15.80 19.29 2.51
N GLU A 215 14.65 19.36 1.87
CA GLU A 215 13.74 20.48 2.01
C GLU A 215 12.98 20.39 3.33
N GLY A 216 12.89 21.50 4.03
CA GLY A 216 12.02 21.65 5.20
C GLY A 216 10.61 22.09 4.81
N MET A 217 9.83 22.48 5.81
CA MET A 217 8.42 22.85 5.63
C MET A 217 8.23 24.00 4.61
N MET A 218 9.09 25.01 4.62
CA MET A 218 8.98 26.13 3.66
C MET A 218 9.27 25.69 2.22
N GLY A 219 10.18 24.74 2.02
CA GLY A 219 10.43 24.14 0.71
C GLY A 219 9.21 23.37 0.22
N ALA A 220 8.56 22.60 1.10
CA ALA A 220 7.32 21.92 0.77
C ALA A 220 6.20 22.90 0.36
N VAL A 221 6.01 24.00 1.10
CA VAL A 221 5.00 25.04 0.76
C VAL A 221 5.30 25.67 -0.61
N ARG A 222 6.56 26.06 -0.87
CA ARG A 222 6.96 26.59 -2.17
C ARG A 222 6.70 25.62 -3.31
N SER A 223 7.00 24.35 -3.11
CA SER A 223 6.79 23.32 -4.13
C SER A 223 5.31 23.20 -4.54
N GLN A 224 4.35 23.42 -3.62
CA GLN A 224 2.93 23.45 -3.97
C GLN A 224 2.58 24.64 -4.87
N VAL A 225 3.14 25.81 -4.60
CA VAL A 225 2.95 27.00 -5.46
C VAL A 225 3.53 26.75 -6.84
N ASP A 226 4.79 26.27 -6.90
CA ASP A 226 5.46 25.93 -8.17
C ASP A 226 4.68 24.89 -8.97
N TYR A 227 4.10 23.92 -8.28
CA TYR A 227 3.26 22.89 -8.92
C TYR A 227 2.01 23.46 -9.56
N LEU A 228 1.31 24.39 -8.91
CA LEU A 228 0.12 25.03 -9.49
C LEU A 228 0.45 25.82 -10.78
N TYR A 229 1.56 26.55 -10.79
CA TYR A 229 2.03 27.24 -11.99
C TYR A 229 2.44 26.26 -13.10
N GLU A 230 3.15 25.20 -12.75
CA GLU A 230 3.57 24.19 -13.71
C GLU A 230 2.36 23.46 -14.31
N LEU A 231 1.39 23.08 -13.46
CA LEU A 231 0.16 22.40 -13.92
C LEU A 231 -0.61 23.27 -14.93
N ALA A 232 -0.70 24.56 -14.67
CA ALA A 232 -1.34 25.51 -15.59
C ALA A 232 -0.62 25.62 -16.94
N SER A 233 0.69 25.31 -17.01
CA SER A 233 1.48 25.37 -18.23
C SER A 233 1.46 24.10 -19.08
N VAL A 234 1.12 22.94 -18.48
CA VAL A 234 1.13 21.62 -19.15
C VAL A 234 -0.25 21.04 -19.41
N SER A 235 -1.30 21.76 -19.04
CA SER A 235 -2.71 21.40 -19.26
C SER A 235 -3.19 21.67 -20.68
#